data_7061db89cc6f31b7d4d43a82c7ffa671
#
_entry.id   7061db89cc6f31b7d4d43a82c7ffa671
#
_cell.length_a   1.000
_cell.length_b   1.000
_cell.length_c   1.000
_cell.angle_alpha   90.00
_cell.angle_beta   90.00
_cell.angle_gamma   90.00
#
_symmetry.space_group_name_H-M   'P 1'
#
loop_
_entity.id
_entity.type
_entity.pdbx_description
1 polymer ?
#
loop_
_entity_poly.entity_id
_entity_poly.type
_entity_poly.pdbx_seq_one_letter_code
_entity_poly.pdbx_strand_id
1 'polypeptide(L)'
;MPVYLVAMRESPVRDTEAMAEYQRITRENTGEFKLKPLAVYGAMEVMEGRAPDGVIIAEFPSMEEARAWYQSPAYQAAIPYRQQAADYRVIFVEGL
;
A
#
# COMPACT_ATOMS: atom_id res chain seq x y z
N MET A 1 -14.06 -0.43 14.51
CA MET A 1 -13.36 -1.64 14.07
C MET A 1 -12.16 -1.24 13.24
N PRO A 2 -10.96 -1.72 13.54
CA PRO A 2 -9.83 -1.42 12.70
C PRO A 2 -9.99 -2.04 11.31
N VAL A 3 -9.38 -1.39 10.34
CA VAL A 3 -9.33 -1.90 8.97
C VAL A 3 -7.87 -2.00 8.56
N TYR A 4 -7.51 -3.10 7.95
CA TYR A 4 -6.15 -3.30 7.50
C TYR A 4 -6.05 -3.14 5.98
N LEU A 5 -5.07 -2.36 5.58
CA LEU A 5 -4.62 -2.31 4.20
C LEU A 5 -3.61 -3.44 4.02
N VAL A 6 -3.85 -4.31 3.06
CA VAL A 6 -2.88 -5.32 2.67
C VAL A 6 -2.56 -5.10 1.21
N ALA A 7 -1.31 -4.72 0.95
CA ALA A 7 -0.82 -4.49 -0.41
C ALA A 7 0.30 -5.48 -0.70
N MET A 8 0.16 -6.21 -1.79
CA MET A 8 1.15 -7.20 -2.20
C MET A 8 1.72 -6.80 -3.56
N ARG A 9 3.03 -6.65 -3.62
CA ARG A 9 3.71 -6.46 -4.89
C ARG A 9 3.91 -7.83 -5.53
N GLU A 10 3.40 -7.99 -6.74
CA GLU A 10 3.35 -9.29 -7.42
C GLU A 10 4.36 -9.40 -8.55
N SER A 11 5.23 -8.41 -8.70
CA SER A 11 6.29 -8.40 -9.69
C SER A 11 7.51 -7.66 -9.16
N PRO A 12 8.69 -7.86 -9.78
CA PRO A 12 9.82 -6.96 -9.53
C PRO A 12 9.46 -5.52 -9.94
N VAL A 13 10.18 -4.56 -9.38
CA VAL A 13 10.05 -3.17 -9.81
C VAL A 13 10.67 -3.04 -11.20
N ARG A 14 9.86 -2.59 -12.17
CA ARG A 14 10.30 -2.42 -13.55
C ARG A 14 10.62 -0.98 -13.92
N ASP A 15 10.19 -0.03 -13.09
CA ASP A 15 10.44 1.40 -13.31
C ASP A 15 10.74 2.05 -11.96
N THR A 16 12.03 2.21 -11.69
CA THR A 16 12.50 2.74 -10.40
C THR A 16 12.17 4.23 -10.23
N GLU A 17 12.10 4.98 -11.32
CA GLU A 17 11.74 6.40 -11.25
C GLU A 17 10.27 6.57 -10.90
N ALA A 18 9.40 5.75 -11.49
CA ALA A 18 7.98 5.75 -11.14
C ALA A 18 7.77 5.34 -9.69
N MET A 19 8.49 4.34 -9.21
CA MET A 19 8.41 3.92 -7.80
C MET A 19 8.84 5.05 -6.87
N ALA A 20 9.91 5.74 -7.20
CA ALA A 20 10.39 6.86 -6.39
C ALA A 20 9.34 7.98 -6.33
N GLU A 21 8.70 8.29 -7.46
CA GLU A 21 7.65 9.31 -7.52
C GLU A 21 6.43 8.90 -6.69
N TYR A 22 6.01 7.64 -6.78
CA TYR A 22 4.93 7.11 -5.97
C TYR A 22 5.24 7.27 -4.47
N GLN A 23 6.45 6.87 -4.07
CA GLN A 23 6.87 6.96 -2.67
C GLN A 23 6.96 8.40 -2.18
N ARG A 24 7.41 9.33 -3.04
CA ARG A 24 7.46 10.74 -2.70
C ARG A 24 6.07 11.29 -2.42
N ILE A 25 5.11 11.04 -3.32
CA ILE A 25 3.73 11.53 -3.16
C ILE A 25 3.10 10.96 -1.90
N THR A 26 3.22 9.66 -1.68
CA THR A 26 2.59 9.02 -0.52
C THR A 26 3.22 9.49 0.79
N ARG A 27 4.54 9.66 0.82
CA ARG A 27 5.24 10.13 2.02
C ARG A 27 4.83 11.54 2.41
N GLU A 28 4.65 12.42 1.42
CA GLU A 28 4.28 13.81 1.66
C GLU A 28 2.83 13.97 2.13
N ASN A 29 1.98 13.00 1.84
CA ASN A 29 0.53 13.14 2.04
C ASN A 29 -0.08 12.18 3.06
N THR A 30 0.69 11.28 3.65
CA THR A 30 0.16 10.31 4.63
C THR A 30 -0.17 10.95 5.98
N GLY A 31 0.42 12.11 6.30
CA GLY A 31 0.19 12.77 7.59
C GLY A 31 -1.23 13.28 7.80
N GLU A 32 -2.02 13.40 6.74
CA GLU A 32 -3.40 13.85 6.83
C GLU A 32 -4.35 12.74 7.29
N PHE A 33 -3.91 11.49 7.24
CA PHE A 33 -4.75 10.33 7.51
C PHE A 33 -4.17 9.53 8.66
N LYS A 34 -5.03 8.85 9.38
CA LYS A 34 -4.66 8.06 10.55
C LYS A 34 -4.14 6.68 10.15
N LEU A 35 -3.29 6.64 9.16
CA LEU A 35 -2.66 5.41 8.69
C LEU A 35 -1.49 5.05 9.59
N LYS A 36 -1.51 3.83 10.11
CA LYS A 36 -0.42 3.30 10.95
C LYS A 36 0.27 2.16 10.22
N PRO A 37 1.51 2.36 9.74
CA PRO A 37 2.25 1.25 9.13
C PRO A 37 2.55 0.17 10.15
N LEU A 38 2.30 -1.09 9.79
CA LEU A 38 2.59 -2.25 10.64
C LEU A 38 3.70 -3.11 10.05
N ALA A 39 3.75 -3.24 8.73
CA ALA A 39 4.81 -3.96 8.05
C ALA A 39 5.02 -3.31 6.68
N VAL A 40 6.26 -3.01 6.32
CA VAL A 40 6.59 -2.38 5.04
C VAL A 40 7.78 -3.13 4.44
N TYR A 41 7.50 -4.04 3.52
CA TYR A 41 8.52 -4.83 2.83
C TYR A 41 9.50 -5.53 3.77
N GLY A 42 8.99 -6.02 4.90
CA GLY A 42 9.79 -6.78 5.84
C GLY A 42 10.15 -8.15 5.30
N ALA A 43 11.08 -8.82 5.97
CA ALA A 43 11.47 -10.17 5.63
C ALA A 43 10.26 -11.10 5.73
N MET A 44 10.14 -12.01 4.77
CA MET A 44 9.01 -12.93 4.71
C MET A 44 9.50 -14.37 4.70
N GLU A 45 8.68 -15.24 5.27
CA GLU A 45 8.86 -16.68 5.17
C GLU A 45 7.56 -17.24 4.61
N VAL A 46 7.62 -17.80 3.41
CA VAL A 46 6.43 -18.32 2.72
C VAL A 46 6.21 -19.77 3.13
N MET A 47 5.10 -20.02 3.79
CA MET A 47 4.77 -21.37 4.27
C MET A 47 4.07 -22.21 3.21
N GLU A 48 3.26 -21.59 2.39
CA GLU A 48 2.53 -22.27 1.32
C GLU A 48 2.26 -21.31 0.18
N GLY A 49 2.35 -21.80 -1.03
CA GLY A 49 1.97 -21.05 -2.21
C GLY A 49 3.08 -20.18 -2.76
N ARG A 50 2.70 -19.32 -3.69
CA ARG A 50 3.62 -18.44 -4.38
C ARG A 50 4.00 -17.25 -3.51
N ALA A 51 5.28 -16.93 -3.46
CA ALA A 51 5.78 -15.76 -2.73
C ALA A 51 5.43 -14.47 -3.49
N PRO A 52 4.83 -13.48 -2.82
CA PRO A 52 4.78 -12.14 -3.38
C PRO A 52 6.18 -11.51 -3.36
N ASP A 53 6.37 -10.47 -4.17
CA ASP A 53 7.66 -9.76 -4.20
C ASP A 53 7.81 -8.80 -3.03
N GLY A 54 6.72 -8.43 -2.37
CA GLY A 54 6.74 -7.59 -1.18
C GLY A 54 5.36 -7.44 -0.59
N VAL A 55 5.27 -7.16 0.71
CA VAL A 55 4.01 -7.01 1.41
C VAL A 55 4.05 -5.75 2.26
N ILE A 56 2.98 -4.97 2.21
CA ILE A 56 2.74 -3.84 3.10
C ILE A 56 1.46 -4.12 3.86
N ILE A 57 1.50 -3.94 5.18
CA ILE A 57 0.34 -4.00 6.05
C ILE A 57 0.27 -2.68 6.82
N ALA A 58 -0.87 -2.04 6.77
CA ALA A 58 -1.12 -0.81 7.51
C ALA A 58 -2.51 -0.86 8.14
N GLU A 59 -2.75 -0.03 9.13
CA GLU A 59 -4.00 -0.02 9.86
C GLU A 59 -4.65 1.35 9.77
N PHE A 60 -5.97 1.36 9.56
CA PHE A 60 -6.82 2.55 9.67
C PHE A 60 -7.84 2.33 10.78
N PRO A 61 -8.32 3.42 11.43
CA PRO A 61 -9.34 3.28 12.48
C PRO A 61 -10.67 2.72 11.98
N SER A 62 -11.00 2.92 10.70
CA SER A 62 -12.27 2.50 10.12
C SER A 62 -12.15 2.35 8.61
N MET A 63 -13.14 1.68 8.02
CA MET A 63 -13.25 1.57 6.56
C MET A 63 -13.46 2.95 5.92
N GLU A 64 -14.19 3.82 6.59
CA GLU A 64 -14.42 5.18 6.11
C GLU A 64 -13.10 5.95 5.97
N GLU A 65 -12.23 5.86 6.98
CA GLU A 65 -10.92 6.50 6.94
C GLU A 65 -10.02 5.89 5.86
N ALA A 66 -10.07 4.57 5.70
CA ALA A 66 -9.31 3.89 4.66
C ALA A 66 -9.74 4.34 3.26
N ARG A 67 -11.05 4.43 3.03
CA ARG A 67 -11.57 4.92 1.75
C ARG A 67 -11.22 6.37 1.50
N ALA A 68 -11.27 7.21 2.54
CA ALA A 68 -10.92 8.62 2.41
C ALA A 68 -9.47 8.79 1.97
N TRP A 69 -8.57 7.98 2.53
CA TRP A 69 -7.17 7.97 2.11
C TRP A 69 -7.02 7.54 0.64
N TYR A 70 -7.65 6.42 0.28
CA TYR A 70 -7.53 5.87 -1.07
C TYR A 70 -8.09 6.84 -2.12
N GLN A 71 -9.21 7.48 -1.81
CA GLN A 71 -9.90 8.39 -2.72
C GLN A 71 -9.36 9.81 -2.68
N SER A 72 -8.39 10.09 -1.83
CA SER A 72 -7.81 11.44 -1.76
C SER A 72 -7.16 11.82 -3.10
N PRO A 73 -7.21 13.09 -3.48
CA PRO A 73 -6.57 13.53 -4.73
C PRO A 73 -5.11 13.18 -4.81
N ALA A 74 -4.39 13.28 -3.70
CA ALA A 74 -2.97 12.95 -3.65
C ALA A 74 -2.71 11.48 -3.95
N TYR A 75 -3.47 10.57 -3.31
CA TYR A 75 -3.26 9.14 -3.54
C TYR A 75 -3.69 8.74 -4.95
N GLN A 76 -4.81 9.28 -5.43
CA GLN A 76 -5.25 9.01 -6.80
C GLN A 76 -4.22 9.46 -7.83
N ALA A 77 -3.53 10.56 -7.57
CA ALA A 77 -2.43 11.02 -8.42
C ALA A 77 -1.22 10.08 -8.36
N ALA A 78 -1.02 9.40 -7.25
CA ALA A 78 0.11 8.48 -7.08
C ALA A 78 -0.11 7.13 -7.77
N ILE A 79 -1.35 6.68 -7.90
CA ILE A 79 -1.67 5.34 -8.42
C ILE A 79 -1.06 5.05 -9.79
N PRO A 80 -1.12 5.95 -10.80
CA PRO A 80 -0.51 5.67 -12.10
C PRO A 80 0.99 5.36 -12.01
N TYR A 81 1.71 6.04 -11.13
CA TYR A 81 3.13 5.76 -10.91
C TYR A 81 3.35 4.39 -10.31
N ARG A 82 2.51 4.00 -9.33
CA ARG A 82 2.59 2.67 -8.75
C ARG A 82 2.33 1.59 -9.81
N GLN A 83 1.30 1.76 -10.63
CA GLN A 83 0.96 0.80 -11.68
C GLN A 83 2.05 0.70 -12.75
N GLN A 84 2.70 1.81 -13.06
CA GLN A 84 3.83 1.82 -13.97
C GLN A 84 5.06 1.12 -13.36
N ALA A 85 5.24 1.25 -12.05
CA ALA A 85 6.41 0.72 -11.35
C ALA A 85 6.38 -0.78 -11.18
N ALA A 86 5.22 -1.38 -10.89
CA ALA A 86 5.10 -2.81 -10.61
C ALA A 86 3.63 -3.22 -10.56
N ASP A 87 3.40 -4.54 -10.50
CA ASP A 87 2.06 -5.08 -10.33
C ASP A 87 1.75 -5.22 -8.86
N TYR A 88 0.57 -4.76 -8.44
CA TYR A 88 0.13 -4.81 -7.05
C TYR A 88 -1.29 -5.32 -6.93
N ARG A 89 -1.55 -6.00 -5.81
CA ARG A 89 -2.91 -6.23 -5.33
C ARG A 89 -3.07 -5.43 -4.04
N VAL A 90 -4.17 -4.71 -3.92
CA VAL A 90 -4.44 -3.85 -2.77
C VAL A 90 -5.84 -4.16 -2.27
N ILE A 91 -5.96 -4.55 -1.01
CA ILE A 91 -7.26 -4.82 -0.39
C ILE A 91 -7.36 -4.14 0.96
N PHE A 92 -8.60 -3.85 1.36
CA PHE A 92 -8.93 -3.50 2.74
C PHE A 92 -9.70 -4.65 3.36
N VAL A 93 -9.36 -5.00 4.60
CA VAL A 93 -10.06 -6.06 5.32
C VAL A 93 -10.36 -5.57 6.75
N GLU A 94 -11.60 -5.79 7.19
CA GLU A 94 -11.97 -5.42 8.55
C GLU A 94 -11.27 -6.34 9.56
N GLY A 95 -10.76 -5.74 10.62
CA GLY A 95 -10.19 -6.48 11.73
C GLY A 95 -11.26 -6.88 12.75
N LEU A 96 -10.83 -7.52 13.81
CA LEU A 96 -11.69 -7.98 14.87
C LEU A 96 -12.12 -6.88 15.83
#